data_d3603dfff092bc871966e11a83a93bfd
#
_entry.id   d3603dfff092bc871966e11a83a93bfd
#
_cell.length_a   1.000
_cell.length_b   1.000
_cell.length_c   1.000
_cell.angle_alpha   90.00
_cell.angle_beta   90.00
_cell.angle_gamma   90.00
#
_symmetry.space_group_name_H-M   'P 1'
#
loop_
_entity.id
_entity.type
_entity.pdbx_description
1 polymer ?
#
loop_
_entity_poly.entity_id
_entity_poly.type
_entity_poly.pdbx_seq_one_letter_code
_entity_poly.pdbx_strand_id
1 'polypeptide(L)'
;MSKFVTSKPKSLTAGSISWLLAQTFWVGGLWLLQFVLLPAMSHSGLASMLVSDMSAVLAPLLVGLAACCAFLQLLVLVSAEGLRSMWQDMRGQLLLAVLGLAASYLLADQLWSDPRRWQLFSYLVMALCGLLLVLQPVPVSAKRKPI
;
A
#
# COMPACT_ATOMS: atom_id res chain seq x y z
N MET A 1 6.74 13.16 -44.53
CA MET A 1 6.13 14.11 -43.56
C MET A 1 5.78 13.34 -42.30
N SER A 2 6.64 13.41 -41.29
CA SER A 2 6.36 12.77 -39.98
C SER A 2 5.43 13.67 -39.20
N LYS A 3 4.19 13.23 -39.00
CA LYS A 3 3.26 13.84 -38.04
C LYS A 3 3.77 13.53 -36.66
N PHE A 4 4.48 14.46 -36.04
CA PHE A 4 4.67 14.47 -34.61
C PHE A 4 3.30 14.56 -33.95
N VAL A 5 2.78 13.42 -33.50
CA VAL A 5 1.63 13.39 -32.61
C VAL A 5 2.11 13.91 -31.28
N THR A 6 1.94 15.18 -31.04
CA THR A 6 2.13 15.81 -29.73
C THR A 6 1.01 15.26 -28.85
N SER A 7 1.26 14.15 -28.15
CA SER A 7 0.38 13.69 -27.09
C SER A 7 0.30 14.79 -26.03
N LYS A 8 -0.83 15.46 -25.94
CA LYS A 8 -1.12 16.38 -24.83
C LYS A 8 -0.80 15.66 -23.52
N PRO A 9 0.02 16.25 -22.63
CA PRO A 9 0.22 15.64 -21.31
C PRO A 9 -1.14 15.49 -20.65
N LYS A 10 -1.51 14.24 -20.29
CA LYS A 10 -2.71 13.97 -19.50
C LYS A 10 -2.59 14.78 -18.22
N SER A 11 -3.45 15.77 -18.04
CA SER A 11 -3.51 16.54 -16.79
C SER A 11 -3.76 15.56 -15.65
N LEU A 12 -2.78 15.44 -14.75
CA LEU A 12 -2.92 14.65 -13.53
C LEU A 12 -4.05 15.26 -12.71
N THR A 13 -5.11 14.51 -12.54
CA THR A 13 -6.22 14.90 -11.66
C THR A 13 -5.75 14.84 -10.20
N ALA A 14 -6.29 15.66 -9.32
CA ALA A 14 -5.97 15.64 -7.89
C ALA A 14 -6.09 14.23 -7.28
N GLY A 15 -7.06 13.44 -7.71
CA GLY A 15 -7.21 12.04 -7.34
C GLY A 15 -6.03 11.15 -7.77
N SER A 16 -5.47 11.36 -8.95
CA SER A 16 -4.31 10.61 -9.43
C SER A 16 -3.05 10.95 -8.64
N ILE A 17 -2.89 12.22 -8.26
CA ILE A 17 -1.75 12.68 -7.45
C ILE A 17 -1.85 12.10 -6.04
N SER A 18 -3.01 12.18 -5.39
CA SER A 18 -3.21 11.61 -4.05
C SER A 18 -3.05 10.10 -4.04
N TRP A 19 -3.48 9.40 -5.10
CA TRP A 19 -3.25 7.98 -5.30
C TRP A 19 -1.76 7.64 -5.31
N LEU A 20 -0.98 8.31 -6.15
CA LEU A 20 0.47 8.07 -6.27
C LEU A 20 1.22 8.40 -4.98
N LEU A 21 0.88 9.52 -4.34
CA LEU A 21 1.50 9.90 -3.06
C LEU A 21 1.21 8.87 -1.97
N ALA A 22 -0.05 8.51 -1.77
CA ALA A 22 -0.42 7.50 -0.78
C ALA A 22 0.31 6.19 -1.04
N GLN A 23 0.34 5.74 -2.29
CA GLN A 23 0.99 4.50 -2.70
C GLN A 23 2.51 4.52 -2.45
N THR A 24 3.18 5.62 -2.81
CA THR A 24 4.62 5.77 -2.58
C THR A 24 4.95 5.75 -1.09
N PHE A 25 4.14 6.41 -0.27
CA PHE A 25 4.34 6.48 1.16
C PHE A 25 4.24 5.12 1.85
N TRP A 26 3.13 4.41 1.68
CA TRP A 26 2.93 3.18 2.43
C TRP A 26 3.72 1.99 1.86
N VAL A 27 3.81 1.85 0.54
CA VAL A 27 4.61 0.77 -0.08
C VAL A 27 6.09 1.02 0.20
N GLY A 28 6.57 2.24 -0.03
CA GLY A 28 7.96 2.61 0.25
C GLY A 28 8.32 2.46 1.73
N GLY A 29 7.42 2.85 2.63
CA GLY A 29 7.60 2.71 4.08
C GLY A 29 7.76 1.26 4.53
N LEU A 30 6.91 0.35 4.03
CA LEU A 30 7.00 -1.08 4.35
C LEU A 30 8.32 -1.70 3.87
N TRP A 31 8.72 -1.39 2.64
CA TRP A 31 9.98 -1.89 2.07
C TRP A 31 11.20 -1.29 2.78
N LEU A 32 11.16 0.02 3.07
CA LEU A 32 12.24 0.71 3.78
C LEU A 32 12.47 0.12 5.18
N LEU A 33 11.40 -0.11 5.94
CA LEU A 33 11.51 -0.70 7.27
C LEU A 33 12.18 -2.07 7.21
N GLN A 34 11.66 -2.96 6.37
CA GLN A 34 12.06 -4.36 6.36
C GLN A 34 13.46 -4.58 5.79
N PHE A 35 13.81 -3.88 4.70
CA PHE A 35 15.03 -4.16 3.95
C PHE A 35 16.17 -3.18 4.20
N VAL A 36 15.86 -2.01 4.76
CA VAL A 36 16.88 -1.00 5.04
C VAL A 36 17.03 -0.76 6.53
N LEU A 37 15.96 -0.40 7.20
CA LEU A 37 16.04 0.06 8.59
C LEU A 37 16.42 -1.07 9.55
N LEU A 38 15.72 -2.20 9.49
CA LEU A 38 15.99 -3.35 10.37
C LEU A 38 17.40 -3.93 10.15
N PRO A 39 17.88 -4.18 8.91
CA PRO A 39 19.26 -4.61 8.70
C PRO A 39 20.29 -3.56 9.15
N ALA A 40 20.07 -2.28 8.87
CA ALA A 40 20.98 -1.21 9.29
C ALA A 40 21.11 -1.13 10.83
N MET A 41 20.01 -1.29 11.55
CA MET A 41 20.03 -1.33 13.01
C MET A 41 20.77 -2.56 13.54
N SER A 42 20.61 -3.71 12.94
CA SER A 42 21.33 -4.93 13.34
C SER A 42 22.84 -4.83 13.09
N HIS A 43 23.25 -4.12 12.04
CA HIS A 43 24.68 -3.89 11.72
C HIS A 43 25.32 -2.77 12.57
N SER A 44 24.55 -1.88 13.16
CA SER A 44 25.07 -0.77 13.99
C SER A 44 25.56 -1.20 15.37
N GLY A 45 25.58 -2.49 15.69
CA GLY A 45 26.02 -3.00 17.00
C GLY A 45 25.01 -2.75 18.12
N LEU A 46 23.77 -2.37 17.78
CA LEU A 46 22.69 -2.25 18.76
C LEU A 46 22.31 -3.63 19.31
N ALA A 47 22.02 -3.68 20.61
CA ALA A 47 21.58 -4.91 21.25
C ALA A 47 20.33 -5.47 20.52
N SER A 48 20.31 -6.78 20.29
CA SER A 48 19.22 -7.46 19.57
C SER A 48 17.84 -7.19 20.21
N MET A 49 17.80 -6.99 21.52
CA MET A 49 16.59 -6.60 22.26
C MET A 49 16.07 -5.23 21.79
N LEU A 50 16.94 -4.24 21.62
CA LEU A 50 16.53 -2.91 21.18
C LEU A 50 16.00 -2.91 19.75
N VAL A 51 16.59 -3.71 18.86
CA VAL A 51 16.11 -3.88 17.49
C VAL A 51 14.72 -4.53 17.47
N SER A 52 14.50 -5.56 18.31
CA SER A 52 13.19 -6.20 18.43
C SER A 52 12.12 -5.26 18.99
N ASP A 53 12.46 -4.47 20.01
CA ASP A 53 11.53 -3.52 20.61
C ASP A 53 11.14 -2.41 19.63
N MET A 54 12.12 -1.87 18.90
CA MET A 54 11.87 -0.89 17.84
C MET A 54 11.01 -1.44 16.74
N SER A 55 11.26 -2.68 16.29
CA SER A 55 10.44 -3.33 15.26
C SER A 55 9.02 -3.59 15.75
N ALA A 56 8.83 -3.95 17.02
CA ALA A 56 7.52 -4.17 17.62
C ALA A 56 6.65 -2.91 17.69
N VAL A 57 7.27 -1.72 17.72
CA VAL A 57 6.56 -0.44 17.68
C VAL A 57 6.36 0.06 16.26
N LEU A 58 7.41 0.01 15.43
CA LEU A 58 7.40 0.59 14.08
C LEU A 58 6.55 -0.23 13.10
N ALA A 59 6.57 -1.56 13.19
CA ALA A 59 5.82 -2.38 12.26
C ALA A 59 4.30 -2.16 12.35
N PRO A 60 3.63 -2.20 13.53
CA PRO A 60 2.20 -1.91 13.60
C PRO A 60 1.85 -0.47 13.22
N LEU A 61 2.71 0.51 13.48
CA LEU A 61 2.51 1.89 13.03
C LEU A 61 2.49 1.99 11.51
N LEU A 62 3.45 1.34 10.83
CA LEU A 62 3.48 1.32 9.37
C LEU A 62 2.34 0.51 8.76
N VAL A 63 1.92 -0.58 9.39
CA VAL A 63 0.73 -1.33 8.98
C VAL A 63 -0.52 -0.48 9.12
N GLY A 64 -0.67 0.27 10.21
CA GLY A 64 -1.75 1.23 10.40
C GLY A 64 -1.74 2.34 9.34
N LEU A 65 -0.57 2.89 9.03
CA LEU A 65 -0.40 3.88 7.96
C LEU A 65 -0.78 3.29 6.59
N ALA A 66 -0.33 2.07 6.30
CA ALA A 66 -0.67 1.36 5.07
C ALA A 66 -2.18 1.13 4.95
N ALA A 67 -2.84 0.74 6.03
CA ALA A 67 -4.29 0.56 6.08
C ALA A 67 -5.03 1.88 5.80
N CYS A 68 -4.62 2.99 6.41
CA CYS A 68 -5.18 4.31 6.15
C CYS A 68 -5.01 4.73 4.69
N CYS A 69 -3.79 4.59 4.14
CA CYS A 69 -3.50 4.93 2.75
C CYS A 69 -4.28 4.05 1.77
N ALA A 70 -4.35 2.73 2.02
CA ALA A 70 -5.12 1.79 1.20
C ALA A 70 -6.63 2.11 1.24
N PHE A 71 -7.15 2.51 2.40
CA PHE A 71 -8.53 2.95 2.54
C PHE A 71 -8.81 4.21 1.74
N LEU A 72 -7.94 5.22 1.80
CA LEU A 72 -8.05 6.43 0.99
C LEU A 72 -7.98 6.12 -0.51
N GLN A 73 -7.09 5.23 -0.93
CA GLN A 73 -7.01 4.77 -2.32
C GLN A 73 -8.29 4.06 -2.75
N LEU A 74 -8.87 3.25 -1.88
CA LEU A 74 -10.14 2.58 -2.14
C LEU A 74 -11.27 3.59 -2.31
N LEU A 75 -11.33 4.63 -1.49
CA LEU A 75 -12.31 5.71 -1.64
C LEU A 75 -12.15 6.46 -2.97
N VAL A 76 -10.91 6.73 -3.38
CA VAL A 76 -10.62 7.36 -4.69
C VAL A 76 -11.07 6.44 -5.83
N LEU A 77 -10.79 5.14 -5.74
CA LEU A 77 -11.21 4.16 -6.75
C LEU A 77 -12.73 4.08 -6.88
N VAL A 78 -13.43 3.98 -5.76
CA VAL A 78 -14.89 3.91 -5.72
C VAL A 78 -15.52 5.19 -6.24
N SER A 79 -14.96 6.36 -5.93
CA SER A 79 -15.47 7.64 -6.43
C SER A 79 -15.21 7.84 -7.93
N ALA A 80 -14.15 7.23 -8.47
CA ALA A 80 -13.79 7.35 -9.89
C ALA A 80 -14.55 6.36 -10.79
N GLU A 81 -14.68 5.11 -10.36
CA GLU A 81 -15.15 3.99 -11.19
C GLU A 81 -16.38 3.28 -10.61
N GLY A 82 -16.79 3.61 -9.39
CA GLY A 82 -17.95 3.06 -8.69
C GLY A 82 -17.67 1.76 -7.92
N LEU A 83 -18.64 1.34 -7.10
CA LEU A 83 -18.53 0.17 -6.20
C LEU A 83 -18.30 -1.15 -6.94
N ARG A 84 -18.75 -1.26 -8.18
CA ARG A 84 -18.61 -2.48 -8.99
C ARG A 84 -17.16 -2.75 -9.36
N SER A 85 -16.37 -1.69 -9.56
CA SER A 85 -14.94 -1.78 -9.86
C SER A 85 -14.14 -2.41 -8.70
N MET A 86 -14.60 -2.21 -7.46
CA MET A 86 -13.96 -2.77 -6.27
C MET A 86 -13.85 -4.31 -6.30
N TRP A 87 -14.82 -4.99 -6.91
CA TRP A 87 -14.87 -6.45 -6.99
C TRP A 87 -14.36 -7.00 -8.33
N GLN A 88 -14.42 -6.22 -9.40
CA GLN A 88 -14.06 -6.66 -10.75
C GLN A 88 -12.64 -6.26 -11.16
N ASP A 89 -12.12 -5.18 -10.59
CA ASP A 89 -10.78 -4.71 -10.91
C ASP A 89 -9.74 -5.30 -9.96
N MET A 90 -8.62 -5.72 -10.53
CA MET A 90 -7.48 -6.25 -9.80
C MET A 90 -6.95 -5.29 -8.73
N ARG A 91 -7.05 -3.97 -8.97
CA ARG A 91 -6.68 -2.92 -8.02
C ARG A 91 -7.56 -2.92 -6.77
N GLY A 92 -8.87 -3.02 -6.94
CA GLY A 92 -9.82 -3.10 -5.83
C GLY A 92 -9.57 -4.35 -4.98
N GLN A 93 -9.35 -5.50 -5.61
CA GLN A 93 -9.04 -6.75 -4.94
C GLN A 93 -7.73 -6.68 -4.15
N LEU A 94 -6.67 -6.09 -4.72
CA LEU A 94 -5.40 -5.89 -4.04
C LEU A 94 -5.53 -4.96 -2.83
N LEU A 95 -6.28 -3.86 -2.95
CA LEU A 95 -6.54 -2.94 -1.83
C LEU A 95 -7.36 -3.61 -0.72
N LEU A 96 -8.37 -4.40 -1.08
CA LEU A 96 -9.14 -5.18 -0.10
C LEU A 96 -8.26 -6.23 0.60
N ALA A 97 -7.37 -6.90 -0.14
CA ALA A 97 -6.42 -7.85 0.43
C ALA A 97 -5.47 -7.14 1.41
N VAL A 98 -4.95 -5.97 1.06
CA VAL A 98 -4.10 -5.15 1.96
C VAL A 98 -4.85 -4.77 3.22
N LEU A 99 -6.09 -4.32 3.13
CA LEU A 99 -6.91 -3.96 4.29
C LEU A 99 -7.21 -5.18 5.17
N GLY A 100 -7.56 -6.31 4.57
CA GLY A 100 -7.79 -7.57 5.28
C GLY A 100 -6.54 -8.08 6.01
N LEU A 101 -5.38 -8.03 5.34
CA LEU A 101 -4.09 -8.40 5.92
C LEU A 101 -3.67 -7.44 7.05
N ALA A 102 -3.89 -6.14 6.89
CA ALA A 102 -3.60 -5.16 7.94
C ALA A 102 -4.48 -5.39 9.17
N ALA A 103 -5.77 -5.64 8.98
CA ALA A 103 -6.68 -5.99 10.07
C ALA A 103 -6.25 -7.29 10.76
N SER A 104 -5.91 -8.35 10.01
CA SER A 104 -5.45 -9.61 10.56
C SER A 104 -4.12 -9.46 11.31
N TYR A 105 -3.22 -8.59 10.84
CA TYR A 105 -1.95 -8.27 11.51
C TYR A 105 -2.20 -7.63 12.89
N LEU A 106 -3.08 -6.63 12.94
CA LEU A 106 -3.38 -5.91 14.18
C LEU A 106 -4.16 -6.77 15.20
N LEU A 107 -4.96 -7.72 14.72
CA LEU A 107 -5.73 -8.64 15.57
C LEU A 107 -4.96 -9.93 15.90
N ALA A 108 -3.79 -10.15 15.33
CA ALA A 108 -3.03 -11.39 15.50
C ALA A 108 -2.70 -11.70 16.97
N ASP A 109 -2.36 -10.67 17.75
CA ASP A 109 -2.05 -10.81 19.18
C ASP A 109 -3.25 -11.31 20.01
N GLN A 110 -4.48 -11.07 19.53
CA GLN A 110 -5.70 -11.48 20.22
C GLN A 110 -6.21 -12.86 19.75
N LEU A 111 -5.86 -13.26 18.53
CA LEU A 111 -6.42 -14.45 17.88
C LEU A 111 -5.49 -15.67 17.94
N TRP A 112 -4.16 -15.47 18.03
CA TRP A 112 -3.19 -16.56 17.95
C TRP A 112 -2.23 -16.60 19.13
N SER A 113 -1.88 -17.84 19.52
CA SER A 113 -0.87 -18.11 20.55
C SER A 113 0.56 -17.80 20.10
N ASP A 114 0.84 -17.82 18.80
CA ASP A 114 2.12 -17.45 18.20
C ASP A 114 1.92 -16.43 17.07
N PRO A 115 1.69 -15.16 17.41
CA PRO A 115 1.34 -14.12 16.45
C PRO A 115 2.50 -13.75 15.52
N ARG A 116 3.76 -13.96 15.96
CA ARG A 116 4.95 -13.46 15.27
C ARG A 116 5.12 -13.99 13.85
N ARG A 117 4.86 -15.28 13.61
CA ARG A 117 4.93 -15.87 12.28
C ARG A 117 3.86 -15.32 11.36
N TRP A 118 2.65 -15.19 11.89
CA TRP A 118 1.53 -14.63 11.13
C TRP A 118 1.74 -13.17 10.79
N GLN A 119 2.25 -12.39 11.73
CA GLN A 119 2.59 -10.98 11.52
C GLN A 119 3.63 -10.80 10.43
N LEU A 120 4.72 -11.57 10.44
CA LEU A 120 5.74 -11.53 9.39
C LEU A 120 5.16 -11.92 8.02
N PHE A 121 4.36 -12.97 7.97
CA PHE A 121 3.73 -13.42 6.73
C PHE A 121 2.77 -12.35 6.18
N SER A 122 1.89 -11.82 7.01
CA SER A 122 0.93 -10.77 6.62
C SER A 122 1.66 -9.52 6.14
N TYR A 123 2.73 -9.13 6.81
CA TYR A 123 3.56 -7.98 6.44
C TYR A 123 4.20 -8.15 5.05
N LEU A 124 4.81 -9.31 4.79
CA LEU A 124 5.43 -9.61 3.50
C LEU A 124 4.42 -9.66 2.37
N VAL A 125 3.29 -10.34 2.58
CA VAL A 125 2.22 -10.41 1.57
C VAL A 125 1.64 -9.02 1.29
N MET A 126 1.47 -8.20 2.32
CA MET A 126 1.00 -6.82 2.17
C MET A 126 2.01 -5.97 1.37
N ALA A 127 3.30 -6.11 1.63
CA ALA A 127 4.36 -5.43 0.87
C ALA A 127 4.38 -5.87 -0.61
N LEU A 128 4.17 -7.17 -0.89
CA LEU A 128 4.04 -7.70 -2.25
C LEU A 128 2.78 -7.19 -2.95
N CYS A 129 1.64 -7.18 -2.28
CA CYS A 129 0.41 -6.59 -2.83
C CYS A 129 0.61 -5.12 -3.18
N GLY A 130 1.32 -4.38 -2.33
CA GLY A 130 1.69 -2.99 -2.61
C GLY A 130 2.56 -2.85 -3.86
N LEU A 131 3.55 -3.72 -4.02
CA LEU A 131 4.40 -3.73 -5.21
C LEU A 131 3.58 -4.02 -6.48
N LEU A 132 2.71 -5.02 -6.44
CA LEU A 132 1.81 -5.33 -7.55
C LEU A 132 0.88 -4.15 -7.88
N LEU A 133 0.43 -3.42 -6.86
CA LEU A 133 -0.40 -2.23 -7.03
C LEU A 133 0.38 -1.09 -7.71
N VAL A 134 1.69 -0.93 -7.42
CA VAL A 134 2.57 0.05 -8.10
C VAL A 134 2.68 -0.24 -9.60
N LEU A 135 2.68 -1.51 -9.98
CA LEU A 135 2.74 -1.92 -11.39
C LEU A 135 1.43 -1.69 -12.16
N GLN A 136 0.33 -1.41 -11.45
CA GLN A 136 -0.97 -1.15 -12.07
C GLN A 136 -1.07 0.32 -12.54
N PRO A 137 -1.69 0.57 -13.71
CA PRO A 137 -1.89 1.94 -14.18
C PRO A 137 -2.82 2.71 -13.23
N VAL A 138 -2.56 4.00 -13.04
CA VAL A 138 -3.35 4.88 -12.16
C VAL A 138 -4.81 4.95 -12.68
N PRO A 139 -5.83 4.91 -11.80
CA PRO A 139 -7.21 5.08 -12.21
C PRO A 139 -7.41 6.45 -12.85
N VAL A 140 -7.86 6.45 -14.10
CA VAL A 140 -8.18 7.67 -14.83
C VAL A 140 -9.67 7.91 -14.66
N SER A 141 -10.02 9.03 -14.03
CA SER A 141 -11.41 9.46 -13.93
C SER A 141 -12.02 9.53 -15.34
N ALA A 142 -12.97 8.66 -15.64
CA ALA A 142 -13.70 8.72 -16.89
C ALA A 142 -14.45 10.06 -16.90
N LYS A 143 -13.98 11.03 -17.71
CA LYS A 143 -14.77 12.22 -17.99
C LYS A 143 -16.15 11.76 -18.45
N ARG A 144 -17.19 12.03 -17.64
CA ARG A 144 -18.57 11.97 -18.14
C ARG A 144 -18.60 12.73 -19.46
N LYS A 145 -18.86 12.03 -20.57
CA LYS A 145 -19.22 12.71 -21.80
C LYS A 145 -20.42 13.60 -21.46
N PRO A 146 -20.37 14.91 -21.72
CA PRO A 146 -21.59 15.71 -21.69
C PRO A 146 -22.53 15.13 -22.75
N ILE A 147 -23.73 14.85 -22.33
CA ILE A 147 -24.82 14.47 -23.22
C ILE A 147 -25.15 15.66 -24.11
#